data_55048413fea680a280ad5c009702c65c
#
_entry.id   55048413fea680a280ad5c009702c65c
#
_cell.length_a   1.000
_cell.length_b   1.000
_cell.length_c   1.000
_cell.angle_alpha   90.00
_cell.angle_beta   90.00
_cell.angle_gamma   90.00
#
_symmetry.space_group_name_H-M   'P 1'
#
loop_
_entity.id
_entity.type
_entity.pdbx_description
1 polymer ?
#
loop_
_entity_poly.entity_id
_entity_poly.type
_entity_poly.pdbx_seq_one_letter_code
_entity_poly.pdbx_strand_id
1 'polypeptide(L)'
;TDRYGNKLSILGFGCMRFKNTLGKIDMAETEKQIMAAFNGGVNYFDTAYIYPGSEAALGEILEKNGIRDKVYIATKLPHYLIKSADDIERMFSEELKRLRTDHVDYYLMHMLTDTDTWERMKSLGVEDWLEKKKASGAIRQVGFSYHGNSEMFCSLVDAYDWDMCMIQYNYMDEHSQAGRRGLYYAHSKGLPVMIMEPLRGGKLVSRLPDAAKKIFNEYKVSHTPAGWAFRWLWNQ
;
A
#
# COMPACT_ATOMS: atom_id res chain seq x y z
N THR A 1 -5.94 -9.05 -10.86
CA THR A 1 -7.22 -8.88 -10.14
C THR A 1 -6.99 -9.12 -8.66
N ASP A 2 -7.75 -8.44 -7.83
CA ASP A 2 -7.82 -8.75 -6.41
C ASP A 2 -8.71 -9.99 -6.13
N ARG A 3 -8.93 -10.30 -4.85
CA ARG A 3 -9.73 -11.46 -4.41
C ARG A 3 -11.19 -11.44 -4.90
N TYR A 4 -11.73 -10.28 -5.19
CA TYR A 4 -13.13 -10.08 -5.63
C TYR A 4 -13.26 -9.79 -7.12
N GLY A 5 -12.16 -9.95 -7.89
CA GLY A 5 -12.17 -9.77 -9.33
C GLY A 5 -12.02 -8.33 -9.81
N ASN A 6 -11.76 -7.37 -8.92
CA ASN A 6 -11.47 -6.00 -9.32
C ASN A 6 -10.16 -5.93 -10.11
N LYS A 7 -10.18 -5.20 -11.22
CA LYS A 7 -9.02 -5.04 -12.08
C LYS A 7 -8.17 -3.87 -11.61
N LEU A 8 -7.17 -4.16 -10.77
CA LEU A 8 -6.16 -3.18 -10.39
C LEU A 8 -5.11 -3.02 -11.48
N SER A 9 -4.60 -1.81 -11.65
CA SER A 9 -3.39 -1.59 -12.44
C SER A 9 -2.21 -2.33 -11.80
N ILE A 10 -1.31 -2.88 -12.63
CA ILE A 10 -0.13 -3.60 -12.15
C ILE A 10 0.84 -2.67 -11.40
N LEU A 11 0.79 -1.37 -11.69
CA LEU A 11 1.51 -0.32 -10.98
C LEU A 11 0.52 0.46 -10.11
N GLY A 12 0.78 0.55 -8.80
CA GLY A 12 0.09 1.44 -7.87
C GLY A 12 0.85 2.74 -7.65
N PHE A 13 0.18 3.76 -7.14
CA PHE A 13 0.76 5.05 -6.80
C PHE A 13 0.81 5.25 -5.28
N GLY A 14 2.04 5.30 -4.73
CA GLY A 14 2.28 5.57 -3.30
C GLY A 14 2.24 7.07 -2.98
N CYS A 15 1.34 7.48 -2.11
CA CYS A 15 1.10 8.87 -1.73
C CYS A 15 1.92 9.37 -0.53
N MET A 16 2.85 8.57 -0.01
CA MET A 16 3.67 8.91 1.16
C MET A 16 4.61 10.10 0.91
N ARG A 17 5.09 10.28 -0.32
CA ARG A 17 6.19 11.19 -0.64
C ARG A 17 5.80 12.26 -1.65
N PHE A 18 4.65 12.90 -1.43
CA PHE A 18 4.31 14.08 -2.20
C PHE A 18 5.36 15.18 -2.01
N LYS A 19 5.62 15.92 -3.08
CA LYS A 19 6.56 17.05 -3.02
C LYS A 19 6.10 18.04 -1.95
N ASN A 20 7.01 18.38 -1.06
CA ASN A 20 6.75 19.28 0.05
C ASN A 20 7.61 20.54 -0.11
N THR A 21 6.99 21.70 0.07
CA THR A 21 7.65 22.99 0.04
C THR A 21 7.32 23.73 1.34
N LEU A 22 8.34 24.05 2.13
CA LEU A 22 8.21 24.75 3.43
C LEU A 22 7.23 24.05 4.41
N GLY A 23 7.27 22.71 4.47
CA GLY A 23 6.42 21.93 5.37
C GLY A 23 4.99 21.69 4.87
N LYS A 24 4.65 22.13 3.65
CA LYS A 24 3.32 21.93 3.04
C LYS A 24 3.45 21.16 1.73
N ILE A 25 2.48 20.31 1.46
CA ILE A 25 2.40 19.61 0.18
C ILE A 25 2.19 20.63 -0.95
N ASP A 26 3.01 20.54 -1.99
CA ASP A 26 2.84 21.29 -3.23
C ASP A 26 1.66 20.71 -4.01
N MET A 27 0.46 21.27 -3.77
CA MET A 27 -0.79 20.75 -4.34
C MET A 27 -0.80 20.76 -5.87
N ALA A 28 -0.23 21.79 -6.49
CA ALA A 28 -0.22 21.89 -7.96
C ALA A 28 0.66 20.80 -8.59
N GLU A 29 1.84 20.55 -8.01
CA GLU A 29 2.73 19.48 -8.47
C GLU A 29 2.16 18.10 -8.15
N THR A 30 1.55 17.93 -6.98
CA THR A 30 0.91 16.67 -6.56
C THR A 30 -0.25 16.32 -7.48
N GLU A 31 -1.09 17.29 -7.84
CA GLU A 31 -2.19 17.10 -8.80
C GLU A 31 -1.67 16.66 -10.16
N LYS A 32 -0.62 17.29 -10.68
CA LYS A 32 0.01 16.87 -11.94
C LYS A 32 0.49 15.42 -11.88
N GLN A 33 1.12 15.01 -10.77
CA GLN A 33 1.63 13.64 -10.60
C GLN A 33 0.49 12.62 -10.52
N ILE A 34 -0.56 12.89 -9.73
CA ILE A 34 -1.72 12.01 -9.60
C ILE A 34 -2.45 11.89 -10.95
N MET A 35 -2.68 13.02 -11.64
CA MET A 35 -3.36 13.00 -12.93
C MET A 35 -2.52 12.35 -14.03
N ALA A 36 -1.21 12.51 -14.01
CA ALA A 36 -0.32 11.79 -14.94
C ALA A 36 -0.38 10.27 -14.70
N ALA A 37 -0.38 9.83 -13.44
CA ALA A 37 -0.54 8.42 -13.10
C ALA A 37 -1.91 7.88 -13.54
N PHE A 38 -2.99 8.56 -13.19
CA PHE A 38 -4.36 8.20 -13.58
C PHE A 38 -4.54 8.11 -15.09
N ASN A 39 -4.10 9.12 -15.84
CA ASN A 39 -4.16 9.14 -17.30
C ASN A 39 -3.26 8.07 -17.93
N GLY A 40 -2.20 7.64 -17.23
CA GLY A 40 -1.34 6.51 -17.60
C GLY A 40 -1.94 5.14 -17.26
N GLY A 41 -3.17 5.10 -16.71
CA GLY A 41 -3.89 3.86 -16.39
C GLY A 41 -3.70 3.35 -14.97
N VAL A 42 -3.02 4.09 -14.10
CA VAL A 42 -2.94 3.74 -12.66
C VAL A 42 -4.28 4.01 -12.00
N ASN A 43 -4.83 2.99 -11.33
CA ASN A 43 -6.11 3.08 -10.64
C ASN A 43 -6.06 2.67 -9.17
N TYR A 44 -4.88 2.42 -8.61
CA TYR A 44 -4.69 2.11 -7.17
C TYR A 44 -3.79 3.16 -6.53
N PHE A 45 -4.30 3.84 -5.50
CA PHE A 45 -3.61 4.89 -4.76
C PHE A 45 -3.49 4.52 -3.29
N ASP A 46 -2.25 4.50 -2.78
CA ASP A 46 -1.92 4.06 -1.43
C ASP A 46 -1.52 5.24 -0.55
N THR A 47 -2.26 5.45 0.53
CA THR A 47 -1.96 6.44 1.56
C THR A 47 -2.00 5.83 2.97
N ALA A 48 -1.94 6.62 4.03
CA ALA A 48 -2.08 6.20 5.41
C ALA A 48 -2.42 7.38 6.33
N TYR A 49 -3.10 7.11 7.44
CA TYR A 49 -3.42 8.08 8.48
C TYR A 49 -2.22 8.95 8.90
N ILE A 50 -1.05 8.30 9.04
CA ILE A 50 0.17 8.95 9.53
C ILE A 50 1.00 9.68 8.47
N TYR A 51 0.60 9.66 7.20
CA TYR A 51 1.32 10.41 6.17
C TYR A 51 0.86 11.87 6.19
N PRO A 52 1.69 12.81 6.65
CA PRO A 52 1.24 14.19 6.93
C PRO A 52 0.60 14.85 5.69
N GLY A 53 -0.69 15.17 5.78
CA GLY A 53 -1.45 15.84 4.72
C GLY A 53 -1.78 15.00 3.49
N SER A 54 -1.27 13.77 3.39
CA SER A 54 -1.41 12.93 2.19
C SER A 54 -2.86 12.58 1.86
N GLU A 55 -3.64 12.14 2.85
CA GLU A 55 -5.05 11.80 2.67
C GLU A 55 -5.86 13.03 2.21
N ALA A 56 -5.63 14.17 2.84
CA ALA A 56 -6.34 15.40 2.48
C ALA A 56 -6.00 15.89 1.07
N ALA A 57 -4.72 15.80 0.69
CA ALA A 57 -4.29 16.18 -0.66
C ALA A 57 -4.87 15.21 -1.72
N LEU A 58 -4.82 13.90 -1.46
CA LEU A 58 -5.41 12.90 -2.35
C LEU A 58 -6.91 13.11 -2.50
N GLY A 59 -7.65 13.23 -1.40
CA GLY A 59 -9.09 13.43 -1.39
C GLY A 59 -9.51 14.68 -2.18
N GLU A 60 -8.83 15.82 -1.93
CA GLU A 60 -9.09 17.07 -2.65
C GLU A 60 -8.88 16.94 -4.16
N ILE A 61 -7.78 16.30 -4.58
CA ILE A 61 -7.45 16.14 -6.00
C ILE A 61 -8.44 15.20 -6.69
N LEU A 62 -8.80 14.08 -6.06
CA LEU A 62 -9.75 13.14 -6.63
C LEU A 62 -11.15 13.74 -6.77
N GLU A 63 -11.62 14.48 -5.77
CA GLU A 63 -12.91 15.19 -5.79
C GLU A 63 -12.90 16.28 -6.88
N LYS A 64 -11.90 17.17 -6.87
CA LYS A 64 -11.75 18.26 -7.85
C LYS A 64 -11.79 17.77 -9.30
N ASN A 65 -11.19 16.61 -9.56
CA ASN A 65 -11.10 16.05 -10.91
C ASN A 65 -12.24 15.05 -11.24
N GLY A 66 -13.17 14.78 -10.30
CA GLY A 66 -14.30 13.87 -10.52
C GLY A 66 -13.87 12.44 -10.84
N ILE A 67 -12.83 11.94 -10.20
CA ILE A 67 -12.26 10.60 -10.49
C ILE A 67 -12.29 9.63 -9.30
N ARG A 68 -12.90 10.00 -8.15
CA ARG A 68 -12.97 9.11 -6.97
C ARG A 68 -13.51 7.73 -7.32
N ASP A 69 -14.58 7.64 -8.09
CA ASP A 69 -15.23 6.37 -8.44
C ASP A 69 -14.50 5.57 -9.53
N LYS A 70 -13.42 6.13 -10.08
CA LYS A 70 -12.61 5.50 -11.13
C LYS A 70 -11.32 4.91 -10.59
N VAL A 71 -11.07 5.05 -9.30
CA VAL A 71 -9.84 4.61 -8.63
C VAL A 71 -10.15 3.85 -7.34
N TYR A 72 -9.19 3.06 -6.90
CA TYR A 72 -9.20 2.35 -5.63
C TYR A 72 -8.26 3.05 -4.66
N ILE A 73 -8.75 3.36 -3.47
CA ILE A 73 -7.98 3.98 -2.39
C ILE A 73 -7.67 2.94 -1.33
N ALA A 74 -6.39 2.86 -0.98
CA ALA A 74 -5.93 2.18 0.22
C ALA A 74 -5.48 3.20 1.27
N THR A 75 -6.00 3.09 2.50
CA THR A 75 -5.45 3.79 3.66
C THR A 75 -5.24 2.82 4.82
N LYS A 76 -4.65 3.29 5.94
CA LYS A 76 -4.12 2.37 6.95
C LYS A 76 -4.33 2.88 8.37
N LEU A 77 -4.85 2.00 9.23
CA LEU A 77 -5.02 2.19 10.66
C LEU A 77 -3.68 2.03 11.40
N PRO A 78 -3.15 3.07 12.05
CA PRO A 78 -1.91 2.98 12.83
C PRO A 78 -2.18 2.32 14.18
N HIS A 79 -2.10 0.98 14.23
CA HIS A 79 -2.42 0.16 15.41
C HIS A 79 -1.73 0.62 16.71
N TYR A 80 -0.51 1.17 16.59
CA TYR A 80 0.26 1.65 17.74
C TYR A 80 -0.26 2.95 18.37
N LEU A 81 -1.16 3.67 17.69
CA LEU A 81 -1.87 4.83 18.23
C LEU A 81 -3.21 4.47 18.87
N ILE A 82 -3.70 3.25 18.68
CA ILE A 82 -4.97 2.76 19.22
C ILE A 82 -4.81 2.33 20.67
N LYS A 83 -5.57 2.96 21.55
CA LYS A 83 -5.60 2.66 22.99
C LYS A 83 -6.95 2.12 23.45
N SER A 84 -8.01 2.37 22.69
CA SER A 84 -9.38 1.94 22.97
C SER A 84 -10.13 1.64 21.67
N ALA A 85 -11.28 0.97 21.77
CA ALA A 85 -12.17 0.72 20.64
C ALA A 85 -12.63 2.03 19.98
N ASP A 86 -12.88 3.09 20.76
CA ASP A 86 -13.32 4.39 20.26
C ASP A 86 -12.26 5.08 19.38
N ASP A 87 -10.98 4.79 19.61
CA ASP A 87 -9.91 5.33 18.77
C ASP A 87 -9.97 4.80 17.34
N ILE A 88 -10.39 3.55 17.17
CA ILE A 88 -10.52 2.91 15.83
C ILE A 88 -11.56 3.67 15.00
N GLU A 89 -12.74 3.87 15.56
CA GLU A 89 -13.83 4.58 14.88
C GLU A 89 -13.47 6.05 14.61
N ARG A 90 -12.89 6.71 15.58
CA ARG A 90 -12.48 8.13 15.47
C ARG A 90 -11.45 8.31 14.35
N MET A 91 -10.42 7.47 14.29
CA MET A 91 -9.38 7.57 13.26
C MET A 91 -9.95 7.26 11.88
N PHE A 92 -10.74 6.21 11.74
CA PHE A 92 -11.37 5.87 10.46
C PHE A 92 -12.29 7.00 9.96
N SER A 93 -13.10 7.57 10.83
CA SER A 93 -13.96 8.72 10.49
C SER A 93 -13.14 9.93 10.03
N GLU A 94 -11.98 10.15 10.65
CA GLU A 94 -11.06 11.23 10.25
C GLU A 94 -10.42 10.94 8.89
N GLU A 95 -10.04 9.71 8.60
CA GLU A 95 -9.51 9.28 7.29
C GLU A 95 -10.53 9.52 6.18
N LEU A 96 -11.78 9.09 6.36
CA LEU A 96 -12.85 9.33 5.40
C LEU A 96 -13.07 10.83 5.15
N LYS A 97 -13.08 11.64 6.21
CA LYS A 97 -13.20 13.11 6.11
C LYS A 97 -12.05 13.70 5.31
N ARG A 98 -10.79 13.31 5.59
CA ARG A 98 -9.60 13.78 4.87
C ARG A 98 -9.65 13.36 3.40
N LEU A 99 -10.03 12.12 3.12
CA LEU A 99 -10.16 11.56 1.77
C LEU A 99 -11.40 12.06 1.01
N ARG A 100 -12.30 12.80 1.68
CA ARG A 100 -13.55 13.34 1.09
C ARG A 100 -14.40 12.25 0.44
N THR A 101 -14.55 11.12 1.10
CA THR A 101 -15.26 9.93 0.60
C THR A 101 -16.04 9.26 1.73
N ASP A 102 -17.04 8.49 1.39
CA ASP A 102 -17.85 7.70 2.33
C ASP A 102 -17.32 6.27 2.53
N HIS A 103 -16.34 5.86 1.72
CA HIS A 103 -15.74 4.52 1.79
C HIS A 103 -14.27 4.51 1.38
N VAL A 104 -13.56 3.45 1.78
CA VAL A 104 -12.25 3.08 1.26
C VAL A 104 -12.31 1.69 0.63
N ASP A 105 -11.52 1.49 -0.41
CA ASP A 105 -11.50 0.22 -1.13
C ASP A 105 -10.65 -0.83 -0.40
N TYR A 106 -9.55 -0.39 0.21
CA TYR A 106 -8.64 -1.24 0.99
C TYR A 106 -8.30 -0.55 2.31
N TYR A 107 -8.54 -1.24 3.41
CA TYR A 107 -8.18 -0.75 4.74
C TYR A 107 -7.17 -1.68 5.39
N LEU A 108 -5.98 -1.17 5.68
CA LEU A 108 -4.88 -2.00 6.13
C LEU A 108 -4.53 -1.75 7.61
N MET A 109 -4.27 -2.81 8.36
CA MET A 109 -3.56 -2.67 9.63
C MET A 109 -2.13 -2.24 9.33
N HIS A 110 -1.74 -1.05 9.80
CA HIS A 110 -0.48 -0.42 9.42
C HIS A 110 0.69 -0.99 10.19
N MET A 111 1.72 -1.46 9.47
CA MET A 111 3.00 -1.89 10.05
C MET A 111 2.89 -3.03 11.08
N LEU A 112 2.08 -4.04 10.82
CA LEU A 112 2.12 -5.24 11.65
C LEU A 112 3.50 -5.91 11.55
N THR A 113 3.99 -6.44 12.68
CA THR A 113 5.28 -7.12 12.80
C THR A 113 5.15 -8.53 13.37
N ASP A 114 4.07 -8.81 14.09
CA ASP A 114 3.84 -10.04 14.83
C ASP A 114 2.36 -10.30 15.10
N THR A 115 2.07 -11.50 15.57
CA THR A 115 0.71 -11.92 15.93
C THR A 115 0.22 -11.30 17.24
N ASP A 116 1.11 -10.99 18.19
CA ASP A 116 0.73 -10.42 19.48
C ASP A 116 0.10 -9.03 19.29
N THR A 117 0.63 -8.25 18.34
CA THR A 117 0.04 -6.98 17.93
C THR A 117 -1.38 -7.18 17.39
N TRP A 118 -1.60 -8.20 16.57
CA TRP A 118 -2.93 -8.51 16.05
C TRP A 118 -3.87 -8.97 17.16
N GLU A 119 -3.43 -9.86 18.07
CA GLU A 119 -4.23 -10.30 19.22
C GLU A 119 -4.63 -9.12 20.13
N ARG A 120 -3.71 -8.17 20.35
CA ARG A 120 -4.04 -6.94 21.08
C ARG A 120 -5.13 -6.14 20.36
N MET A 121 -5.06 -6.00 19.04
CA MET A 121 -6.11 -5.30 18.27
C MET A 121 -7.44 -6.03 18.35
N LYS A 122 -7.45 -7.37 18.31
CA LYS A 122 -8.65 -8.18 18.51
C LYS A 122 -9.26 -7.95 19.90
N SER A 123 -8.44 -7.89 20.95
CA SER A 123 -8.91 -7.60 22.31
C SER A 123 -9.59 -6.23 22.45
N LEU A 124 -9.30 -5.30 21.53
CA LEU A 124 -9.97 -3.99 21.42
C LEU A 124 -11.20 -4.01 20.50
N GLY A 125 -11.61 -5.20 20.01
CA GLY A 125 -12.80 -5.37 19.21
C GLY A 125 -12.64 -5.02 17.72
N VAL A 126 -11.39 -5.00 17.19
CA VAL A 126 -11.13 -4.61 15.80
C VAL A 126 -11.82 -5.53 14.79
N GLU A 127 -11.89 -6.86 15.06
CA GLU A 127 -12.52 -7.81 14.13
C GLU A 127 -14.00 -7.49 13.94
N ASP A 128 -14.77 -7.40 15.04
CA ASP A 128 -16.20 -7.06 14.98
C ASP A 128 -16.43 -5.69 14.32
N TRP A 129 -15.51 -4.76 14.55
CA TRP A 129 -15.59 -3.43 13.94
C TRP A 129 -15.35 -3.51 12.43
N LEU A 130 -14.35 -4.26 11.97
CA LEU A 130 -14.06 -4.48 10.56
C LEU A 130 -15.24 -5.13 9.84
N GLU A 131 -15.84 -6.18 10.43
CA GLU A 131 -17.00 -6.86 9.85
C GLU A 131 -18.21 -5.90 9.70
N LYS A 132 -18.46 -5.06 10.71
CA LYS A 132 -19.50 -4.03 10.62
C LYS A 132 -19.22 -3.02 9.50
N LYS A 133 -17.98 -2.59 9.34
CA LYS A 133 -17.57 -1.65 8.27
C LYS A 133 -17.63 -2.29 6.88
N LYS A 134 -17.25 -3.55 6.75
CA LYS A 134 -17.45 -4.33 5.51
C LYS A 134 -18.94 -4.47 5.18
N ALA A 135 -19.75 -4.85 6.14
CA ALA A 135 -21.20 -5.01 5.95
C ALA A 135 -21.92 -3.70 5.54
N SER A 136 -21.46 -2.56 6.04
CA SER A 136 -21.96 -1.23 5.66
C SER A 136 -21.43 -0.72 4.33
N GLY A 137 -20.40 -1.34 3.75
CA GLY A 137 -19.72 -0.89 2.54
C GLY A 137 -18.72 0.24 2.76
N ALA A 138 -18.52 0.71 3.99
CA ALA A 138 -17.53 1.74 4.30
C ALA A 138 -16.07 1.27 4.12
N ILE A 139 -15.84 -0.03 4.28
CA ILE A 139 -14.60 -0.72 3.92
C ILE A 139 -14.96 -1.85 2.96
N ARG A 140 -14.31 -1.90 1.80
CA ARG A 140 -14.57 -2.99 0.84
C ARG A 140 -13.70 -4.21 1.09
N GLN A 141 -12.43 -4.00 1.38
CA GLN A 141 -11.45 -5.07 1.60
C GLN A 141 -10.51 -4.71 2.75
N VAL A 142 -10.09 -5.73 3.51
CA VAL A 142 -9.24 -5.60 4.69
C VAL A 142 -7.90 -6.27 4.45
N GLY A 143 -6.83 -5.62 4.84
CA GLY A 143 -5.49 -6.16 4.71
C GLY A 143 -4.54 -5.69 5.80
N PHE A 144 -3.28 -5.97 5.62
CA PHE A 144 -2.22 -5.45 6.48
C PHE A 144 -0.96 -5.08 5.70
N SER A 145 -0.21 -4.10 6.17
CA SER A 145 1.16 -3.83 5.74
C SER A 145 2.13 -4.41 6.77
N TYR A 146 3.25 -4.96 6.29
CA TYR A 146 4.12 -5.79 7.09
C TYR A 146 5.58 -5.33 7.08
N HIS A 147 6.22 -5.35 8.27
CA HIS A 147 7.64 -4.99 8.44
C HIS A 147 8.41 -5.91 9.40
N GLY A 148 7.89 -7.08 9.73
CA GLY A 148 8.54 -8.09 10.58
C GLY A 148 9.37 -9.12 9.78
N ASN A 149 9.69 -10.27 10.38
CA ASN A 149 10.41 -11.36 9.74
C ASN A 149 9.47 -12.32 8.97
N SER A 150 10.04 -13.19 8.13
CA SER A 150 9.25 -14.08 7.27
C SER A 150 8.44 -15.14 8.01
N GLU A 151 8.85 -15.53 9.22
CA GLU A 151 8.13 -16.52 10.02
C GLU A 151 6.86 -15.92 10.61
N MET A 152 6.97 -14.76 11.26
CA MET A 152 5.83 -14.02 11.79
C MET A 152 4.86 -13.57 10.68
N PHE A 153 5.38 -13.27 9.48
CA PHE A 153 4.53 -12.99 8.34
C PHE A 153 3.59 -14.15 8.01
N CYS A 154 4.13 -15.38 7.92
CA CYS A 154 3.30 -16.56 7.66
C CYS A 154 2.23 -16.76 8.74
N SER A 155 2.59 -16.57 10.01
CA SER A 155 1.64 -16.65 11.12
C SER A 155 0.54 -15.59 11.05
N LEU A 156 0.88 -14.35 10.64
CA LEU A 156 -0.11 -13.28 10.44
C LEU A 156 -1.04 -13.55 9.25
N VAL A 157 -0.52 -14.14 8.17
CA VAL A 157 -1.37 -14.55 7.03
C VAL A 157 -2.44 -15.54 7.47
N ASP A 158 -2.13 -16.44 8.40
CA ASP A 158 -3.07 -17.44 8.92
C ASP A 158 -3.97 -16.92 10.06
N ALA A 159 -3.68 -15.73 10.60
CA ALA A 159 -4.35 -15.21 11.80
C ALA A 159 -5.74 -14.60 11.54
N TYR A 160 -6.07 -14.28 10.31
CA TYR A 160 -7.36 -13.69 9.92
C TYR A 160 -7.62 -13.94 8.43
N ASP A 161 -8.87 -13.86 7.99
CA ASP A 161 -9.23 -13.99 6.56
C ASP A 161 -8.98 -12.66 5.82
N TRP A 162 -7.70 -12.34 5.64
CA TRP A 162 -7.27 -11.13 4.95
C TRP A 162 -7.64 -11.15 3.48
N ASP A 163 -8.04 -10.00 2.95
CA ASP A 163 -8.32 -9.82 1.53
C ASP A 163 -7.05 -9.50 0.73
N MET A 164 -6.01 -8.96 1.39
CA MET A 164 -4.70 -8.67 0.79
C MET A 164 -3.61 -8.45 1.85
N CYS A 165 -2.36 -8.49 1.42
CA CYS A 165 -1.24 -8.01 2.24
C CYS A 165 -0.32 -7.08 1.43
N MET A 166 0.43 -6.24 2.16
CA MET A 166 1.43 -5.34 1.57
C MET A 166 2.79 -5.60 2.20
N ILE A 167 3.78 -5.94 1.37
CA ILE A 167 5.15 -6.26 1.81
C ILE A 167 6.19 -5.43 1.08
N GLN A 168 7.31 -5.18 1.73
CA GLN A 168 8.51 -4.68 1.05
C GLN A 168 9.14 -5.82 0.26
N TYR A 169 9.35 -5.61 -1.05
CA TYR A 169 10.03 -6.59 -1.89
C TYR A 169 10.68 -5.94 -3.12
N ASN A 170 11.90 -6.34 -3.44
CA ASN A 170 12.64 -5.94 -4.62
C ASN A 170 13.84 -6.88 -4.80
N TYR A 171 14.53 -6.82 -5.94
CA TYR A 171 15.63 -7.72 -6.28
C TYR A 171 16.87 -7.65 -5.36
N MET A 172 16.96 -6.63 -4.50
CA MET A 172 18.03 -6.51 -3.49
C MET A 172 17.63 -7.03 -2.12
N ASP A 173 16.33 -7.11 -1.85
CA ASP A 173 15.78 -7.42 -0.52
C ASP A 173 14.95 -8.72 -0.53
N GLU A 174 15.34 -9.71 -1.36
CA GLU A 174 14.62 -10.98 -1.50
C GLU A 174 14.49 -11.79 -0.21
N HIS A 175 15.43 -11.58 0.72
CA HIS A 175 15.49 -12.31 1.99
C HIS A 175 15.22 -11.41 3.22
N SER A 176 14.83 -10.17 3.00
CA SER A 176 14.52 -9.22 4.07
C SER A 176 13.02 -9.20 4.37
N GLN A 177 12.65 -9.00 5.63
CA GLN A 177 11.28 -8.94 6.12
C GLN A 177 10.47 -10.19 5.73
N ALA A 178 9.28 -10.04 5.12
CA ALA A 178 8.51 -11.17 4.60
C ALA A 178 9.31 -11.96 3.56
N GLY A 179 10.04 -11.26 2.70
CA GLY A 179 10.93 -11.79 1.69
C GLY A 179 10.25 -12.75 0.71
N ARG A 180 11.07 -13.50 -0.03
CA ARG A 180 10.59 -14.51 -0.99
C ARG A 180 9.72 -15.58 -0.32
N ARG A 181 10.09 -15.99 0.92
CA ARG A 181 9.32 -16.98 1.68
C ARG A 181 7.89 -16.48 1.94
N GLY A 182 7.76 -15.27 2.42
CA GLY A 182 6.45 -14.68 2.70
C GLY A 182 5.63 -14.45 1.43
N LEU A 183 6.26 -13.97 0.35
CA LEU A 183 5.60 -13.78 -0.95
C LEU A 183 4.96 -15.10 -1.45
N TYR A 184 5.73 -16.18 -1.47
CA TYR A 184 5.23 -17.48 -1.92
C TYR A 184 4.21 -18.09 -0.96
N TYR A 185 4.36 -17.84 0.35
CA TYR A 185 3.37 -18.30 1.33
C TYR A 185 2.02 -17.60 1.11
N ALA A 186 2.00 -16.28 0.99
CA ALA A 186 0.78 -15.53 0.68
C ALA A 186 0.14 -16.01 -0.63
N HIS A 187 0.95 -16.20 -1.68
CA HIS A 187 0.47 -16.74 -2.95
C HIS A 187 -0.16 -18.12 -2.80
N SER A 188 0.46 -19.03 -2.04
CA SER A 188 -0.08 -20.39 -1.80
C SER A 188 -1.42 -20.39 -1.08
N LYS A 189 -1.71 -19.33 -0.32
CA LYS A 189 -3.00 -19.09 0.34
C LYS A 189 -4.02 -18.36 -0.54
N GLY A 190 -3.64 -18.00 -1.77
CA GLY A 190 -4.48 -17.18 -2.64
C GLY A 190 -4.62 -15.73 -2.19
N LEU A 191 -3.74 -15.26 -1.31
CA LEU A 191 -3.76 -13.90 -0.80
C LEU A 191 -3.04 -12.95 -1.76
N PRO A 192 -3.72 -11.96 -2.34
CA PRO A 192 -3.11 -10.93 -3.18
C PRO A 192 -2.02 -10.15 -2.42
N VAL A 193 -0.88 -9.94 -3.09
CA VAL A 193 0.27 -9.24 -2.52
C VAL A 193 0.50 -7.92 -3.24
N MET A 194 0.46 -6.82 -2.46
CA MET A 194 0.89 -5.51 -2.92
C MET A 194 2.35 -5.27 -2.52
N ILE A 195 3.17 -4.81 -3.45
CA ILE A 195 4.59 -4.55 -3.19
C ILE A 195 4.80 -3.07 -2.89
N MET A 196 5.40 -2.79 -1.73
CA MET A 196 5.94 -1.48 -1.39
C MET A 196 7.46 -1.45 -1.53
N GLU A 197 8.01 -0.26 -1.71
CA GLU A 197 9.46 -0.03 -1.91
C GLU A 197 10.11 -0.83 -3.07
N PRO A 198 9.44 -1.00 -4.20
CA PRO A 198 9.99 -1.77 -5.33
C PRO A 198 11.32 -1.22 -5.85
N LEU A 199 11.61 0.06 -5.59
CA LEU A 199 12.82 0.77 -6.01
C LEU A 199 13.68 1.27 -4.82
N ARG A 200 13.41 0.83 -3.58
CA ARG A 200 14.08 1.31 -2.35
C ARG A 200 14.12 2.84 -2.26
N GLY A 201 12.98 3.48 -2.47
CA GLY A 201 12.88 4.94 -2.50
C GLY A 201 13.66 5.58 -3.67
N GLY A 202 13.78 4.90 -4.79
CA GLY A 202 14.49 5.36 -5.98
C GLY A 202 16.00 5.03 -5.99
N LYS A 203 16.53 4.43 -4.92
CA LYS A 203 17.97 4.08 -4.84
C LYS A 203 18.38 3.05 -5.89
N LEU A 204 17.49 2.12 -6.25
CA LEU A 204 17.72 1.12 -7.31
C LEU A 204 17.73 1.72 -8.72
N VAL A 205 17.47 3.01 -8.85
CA VAL A 205 17.60 3.77 -10.11
C VAL A 205 18.79 4.72 -10.06
N SER A 206 18.87 5.53 -8.98
CA SER A 206 19.84 6.62 -8.89
C SER A 206 21.24 6.19 -8.40
N ARG A 207 21.36 5.04 -7.72
CA ARG A 207 22.61 4.57 -7.10
C ARG A 207 23.08 3.22 -7.64
N LEU A 208 22.78 2.91 -8.90
CA LEU A 208 23.28 1.69 -9.54
C LEU A 208 24.79 1.77 -9.73
N PRO A 209 25.55 0.71 -9.37
CA PRO A 209 26.96 0.58 -9.74
C PRO A 209 27.15 0.58 -11.26
N ASP A 210 28.29 1.05 -11.73
CA ASP A 210 28.58 1.12 -13.17
C ASP A 210 28.58 -0.26 -13.84
N ALA A 211 28.99 -1.31 -13.11
CA ALA A 211 28.88 -2.69 -13.59
C ALA A 211 27.42 -3.09 -13.89
N ALA A 212 26.47 -2.72 -13.02
CA ALA A 212 25.05 -3.00 -13.26
C ALA A 212 24.50 -2.18 -14.43
N LYS A 213 24.88 -0.89 -14.53
CA LYS A 213 24.51 -0.05 -15.67
C LYS A 213 24.99 -0.63 -17.00
N LYS A 214 26.23 -1.15 -17.01
CA LYS A 214 26.82 -1.81 -18.20
C LYS A 214 25.97 -3.00 -18.62
N ILE A 215 25.63 -3.89 -17.70
CA ILE A 215 24.79 -5.08 -17.97
C ILE A 215 23.42 -4.66 -18.55
N PHE A 216 22.76 -3.63 -17.96
CA PHE A 216 21.47 -3.17 -18.44
C PHE A 216 21.54 -2.55 -19.85
N ASN A 217 22.66 -1.86 -20.16
CA ASN A 217 22.86 -1.22 -21.47
C ASN A 217 23.24 -2.21 -22.57
N GLU A 218 23.91 -3.31 -22.22
CA GLU A 218 24.34 -4.35 -23.17
C GLU A 218 23.21 -5.31 -23.54
N TYR A 219 22.10 -5.30 -22.80
CA TYR A 219 20.98 -6.19 -23.11
C TYR A 219 20.23 -5.70 -24.37
N LYS A 220 19.85 -6.66 -25.24
CA LYS A 220 19.24 -6.39 -26.54
C LYS A 220 17.97 -5.52 -26.51
N VAL A 221 17.21 -5.60 -25.40
CA VAL A 221 16.00 -4.80 -25.20
C VAL A 221 16.31 -3.73 -24.17
N SER A 222 16.30 -2.48 -24.59
CA SER A 222 16.57 -1.34 -23.71
C SER A 222 15.38 -1.10 -22.76
N HIS A 223 15.68 -1.12 -21.46
CA HIS A 223 14.75 -0.67 -20.41
C HIS A 223 15.48 0.29 -19.47
N THR A 224 14.73 1.22 -18.89
CA THR A 224 15.27 2.03 -17.79
C THR A 224 15.57 1.13 -16.59
N PRO A 225 16.44 1.53 -15.65
CA PRO A 225 16.67 0.79 -14.39
C PRO A 225 15.37 0.52 -13.62
N ALA A 226 14.43 1.47 -13.59
CA ALA A 226 13.11 1.26 -13.01
C ALA A 226 12.33 0.17 -13.77
N GLY A 227 12.37 0.21 -15.10
CA GLY A 227 11.70 -0.79 -15.95
C GLY A 227 12.23 -2.21 -15.70
N TRP A 228 13.55 -2.37 -15.50
CA TRP A 228 14.14 -3.66 -15.12
C TRP A 228 13.67 -4.15 -13.75
N ALA A 229 13.65 -3.25 -12.75
CA ALA A 229 13.19 -3.58 -11.41
C ALA A 229 11.73 -4.01 -11.37
N PHE A 230 10.84 -3.30 -12.07
CA PHE A 230 9.43 -3.68 -12.14
C PHE A 230 9.22 -4.98 -12.92
N ARG A 231 9.93 -5.22 -14.03
CA ARG A 231 9.84 -6.48 -14.76
C ARG A 231 10.30 -7.67 -13.93
N TRP A 232 11.34 -7.48 -13.12
CA TRP A 232 11.77 -8.50 -12.19
C TRP A 232 10.65 -8.85 -11.19
N LEU A 233 9.98 -7.85 -10.60
CA LEU A 233 8.85 -8.07 -9.69
C LEU A 233 7.67 -8.77 -10.36
N TRP A 234 7.34 -8.37 -11.59
CA TRP A 234 6.20 -8.95 -12.31
C TRP A 234 6.45 -10.39 -12.78
N ASN A 235 7.67 -10.86 -12.68
CA ASN A 235 8.07 -12.21 -13.05
C ASN A 235 8.22 -13.16 -11.83
N GLN A 236 7.82 -12.72 -10.63
CA GLN A 236 7.90 -13.55 -9.42
C GLN A 236 6.69 -14.47 -9.17
#